data_8a097edd94451c9e566050ad540db359
#
_entry.id   8a097edd94451c9e566050ad540db359
#
_cell.length_a   1.000
_cell.length_b   1.000
_cell.length_c   1.000
_cell.angle_alpha   90.00
_cell.angle_beta   90.00
_cell.angle_gamma   90.00
#
_symmetry.space_group_name_H-M   'P 1'
#
loop_
_entity.id
_entity.type
_entity.pdbx_description
1 polymer ?
#
loop_
_entity_poly.entity_id
_entity_poly.type
_entity_poly.pdbx_seq_one_letter_code
_entity_poly.pdbx_strand_id
1 'polypeptide(L)'
;HDSIGVGEDGPTHEPIEQLAMLRAMPNFNVFRPADATETIAAWYAAVTSEKTPCALVLTRQNLPQLAGSSKEALKGGYIVSASKKEVPDAIIVASGSEVQLGIGAQEMLAAEGIDVRVVSMPCMELFEAQSAEYKESVLPKAVRARVAVEALIGYGWDRYVGLDGAVVCMNGFGASAPYSKLFPKYGFTAENVAAKVKEVLK
;
A
#
# COMPACT_ATOMS: atom_id res chain seq x y z
N HIS A 1 -1.48 14.31 -8.40
CA HIS A 1 -0.48 13.22 -8.38
C HIS A 1 -0.45 12.59 -7.00
N ASP A 2 -0.04 11.33 -6.93
CA ASP A 2 -0.10 10.57 -5.70
C ASP A 2 1.20 10.59 -4.87
N SER A 3 2.38 10.78 -5.51
CA SER A 3 3.66 10.54 -4.86
C SER A 3 4.86 11.13 -5.62
N ILE A 4 6.06 10.77 -5.19
CA ILE A 4 7.31 11.04 -5.91
C ILE A 4 7.35 10.44 -7.32
N GLY A 5 6.38 9.58 -7.67
CA GLY A 5 6.18 9.05 -9.02
C GLY A 5 5.86 10.11 -10.07
N VAL A 6 5.53 11.35 -9.68
CA VAL A 6 5.37 12.47 -10.61
C VAL A 6 6.68 12.80 -11.34
N GLY A 7 7.81 12.62 -10.68
CA GLY A 7 9.11 12.64 -11.32
C GLY A 7 9.74 14.02 -11.44
N GLU A 8 10.03 14.45 -12.68
CA GLU A 8 10.84 15.65 -12.96
C GLU A 8 10.23 16.96 -12.48
N ASP A 9 8.91 17.04 -12.31
CA ASP A 9 8.24 18.22 -11.75
C ASP A 9 8.74 18.53 -10.31
N GLY A 10 9.25 17.51 -9.63
CA GLY A 10 10.01 17.64 -8.39
C GLY A 10 9.17 17.91 -7.15
N PRO A 11 9.83 18.31 -6.03
CA PRO A 11 9.23 18.38 -4.71
C PRO A 11 7.99 19.27 -4.60
N THR A 12 7.85 20.27 -5.47
CA THR A 12 6.66 21.16 -5.46
C THR A 12 5.39 20.48 -5.94
N HIS A 13 5.50 19.33 -6.62
CA HIS A 13 4.38 18.54 -7.17
C HIS A 13 4.30 17.13 -6.57
N GLU A 14 5.25 16.74 -5.75
CA GLU A 14 5.34 15.43 -5.11
C GLU A 14 4.67 15.48 -3.73
N PRO A 15 3.46 14.92 -3.55
CA PRO A 15 2.84 14.82 -2.24
C PRO A 15 3.68 13.94 -1.30
N ILE A 16 3.73 14.33 -0.04
CA ILE A 16 4.39 13.57 1.04
C ILE A 16 3.40 13.33 2.17
N GLU A 17 2.89 14.42 2.80
CA GLU A 17 1.97 14.38 3.93
C GLU A 17 0.49 14.51 3.54
N GLN A 18 0.18 14.89 2.31
CA GLN A 18 -1.17 15.26 1.87
C GLN A 18 -2.18 14.12 2.05
N LEU A 19 -1.80 12.88 1.74
CA LEU A 19 -2.70 11.75 1.92
C LEU A 19 -2.94 11.45 3.40
N ALA A 20 -1.94 11.58 4.25
CA ALA A 20 -2.10 11.43 5.68
C ALA A 20 -3.07 12.48 6.25
N MET A 21 -2.98 13.73 5.78
CA MET A 21 -3.92 14.80 6.14
C MET A 21 -5.35 14.48 5.68
N LEU A 22 -5.52 14.00 4.45
CA LEU A 22 -6.84 13.62 3.92
C LEU A 22 -7.44 12.45 4.70
N ARG A 23 -6.65 11.42 5.01
CA ARG A 23 -7.05 10.27 5.83
C ARG A 23 -7.39 10.63 7.27
N ALA A 24 -6.89 11.77 7.77
CA ALA A 24 -7.26 12.29 9.09
C ALA A 24 -8.63 12.98 9.12
N MET A 25 -9.24 13.28 7.97
CA MET A 25 -10.53 13.94 7.89
C MET A 25 -11.66 12.96 8.21
N PRO A 26 -12.55 13.25 9.19
CA PRO A 26 -13.73 12.42 9.44
C PRO A 26 -14.66 12.39 8.22
N ASN A 27 -15.28 11.22 7.97
CA ASN A 27 -16.24 11.03 6.89
C ASN A 27 -15.68 11.39 5.50
N PHE A 28 -14.46 10.95 5.21
CA PHE A 28 -13.80 11.20 3.93
C PHE A 28 -13.03 9.95 3.50
N ASN A 29 -13.29 9.42 2.32
CA ASN A 29 -12.61 8.24 1.80
C ASN A 29 -11.45 8.64 0.87
N VAL A 30 -10.28 8.07 1.09
CA VAL A 30 -9.09 8.32 0.27
C VAL A 30 -8.69 7.02 -0.43
N PHE A 31 -8.86 7.01 -1.76
CA PHE A 31 -8.45 5.90 -2.59
C PHE A 31 -7.10 6.16 -3.26
N ARG A 32 -6.17 5.24 -3.07
CA ARG A 32 -4.89 5.20 -3.79
C ARG A 32 -4.76 3.84 -4.49
N PRO A 33 -5.36 3.71 -5.70
CA PRO A 33 -5.43 2.43 -6.40
C PRO A 33 -4.09 2.00 -7.00
N ALA A 34 -3.84 0.68 -7.03
CA ALA A 34 -2.61 0.06 -7.53
C ALA A 34 -2.63 -0.21 -9.04
N ASP A 35 -3.81 -0.29 -9.65
CA ASP A 35 -3.98 -0.59 -11.07
C ASP A 35 -5.35 -0.17 -11.61
N ALA A 36 -5.66 -0.57 -12.85
CA ALA A 36 -6.92 -0.23 -13.49
C ALA A 36 -8.15 -0.85 -12.78
N THR A 37 -8.04 -2.07 -12.28
CA THR A 37 -9.15 -2.75 -11.57
C THR A 37 -9.48 -2.03 -10.28
N GLU A 38 -8.48 -1.68 -9.48
CA GLU A 38 -8.68 -0.89 -8.26
C GLU A 38 -9.17 0.54 -8.57
N THR A 39 -8.72 1.13 -9.68
CA THR A 39 -9.22 2.45 -10.13
C THR A 39 -10.71 2.38 -10.47
N ILE A 40 -11.16 1.32 -11.14
CA ILE A 40 -12.59 1.11 -11.43
C ILE A 40 -13.39 0.95 -10.12
N ALA A 41 -12.87 0.18 -9.17
CA ALA A 41 -13.51 0.01 -7.85
C ALA A 41 -13.60 1.36 -7.10
N ALA A 42 -12.54 2.18 -7.13
CA ALA A 42 -12.51 3.50 -6.52
C ALA A 42 -13.54 4.45 -7.16
N TRP A 43 -13.64 4.47 -8.48
CA TRP A 43 -14.66 5.24 -9.19
C TRP A 43 -16.07 4.77 -8.86
N TYR A 44 -16.28 3.45 -8.85
CA TYR A 44 -17.58 2.90 -8.46
C TYR A 44 -17.99 3.35 -7.05
N ALA A 45 -17.09 3.20 -6.09
CA ALA A 45 -17.33 3.66 -4.71
C ALA A 45 -17.63 5.16 -4.64
N ALA A 46 -16.88 5.99 -5.38
CA ALA A 46 -17.05 7.43 -5.37
C ALA A 46 -18.40 7.88 -5.96
N VAL A 47 -18.79 7.33 -7.12
CA VAL A 47 -20.04 7.75 -7.79
C VAL A 47 -21.30 7.19 -7.13
N THR A 48 -21.18 6.11 -6.35
CA THR A 48 -22.31 5.53 -5.59
C THR A 48 -22.39 6.05 -4.15
N SER A 49 -21.39 6.81 -3.71
CA SER A 49 -21.37 7.38 -2.34
C SER A 49 -22.26 8.60 -2.27
N GLU A 50 -23.36 8.51 -1.50
CA GLU A 50 -24.31 9.61 -1.32
C GLU A 50 -23.92 10.60 -0.20
N LYS A 51 -23.14 10.13 0.81
CA LYS A 51 -22.91 10.88 2.05
C LYS A 51 -21.46 11.09 2.42
N THR A 52 -20.54 10.36 1.77
CA THR A 52 -19.11 10.41 2.07
C THR A 52 -18.34 10.82 0.82
N PRO A 53 -17.72 12.01 0.82
CA PRO A 53 -16.86 12.41 -0.30
C PRO A 53 -15.67 11.45 -0.44
N CYS A 54 -15.20 11.29 -1.68
CA CYS A 54 -14.09 10.42 -2.00
C CYS A 54 -13.02 11.17 -2.78
N ALA A 55 -11.77 11.04 -2.36
CA ALA A 55 -10.61 11.45 -3.15
C ALA A 55 -10.03 10.23 -3.87
N LEU A 56 -9.83 10.34 -5.18
CA LEU A 56 -9.09 9.37 -5.98
C LEU A 56 -7.71 9.95 -6.27
N VAL A 57 -6.69 9.38 -5.67
CA VAL A 57 -5.31 9.87 -5.75
C VAL A 57 -4.53 8.96 -6.68
N LEU A 58 -4.34 9.42 -7.92
CA LEU A 58 -3.86 8.59 -9.01
C LEU A 58 -2.38 8.86 -9.31
N THR A 59 -1.68 7.81 -9.70
CA THR A 59 -0.29 7.91 -10.10
C THR A 59 -0.13 8.49 -11.51
N ARG A 60 1.00 9.11 -11.77
CA ARG A 60 1.36 9.63 -13.09
C ARG A 60 2.02 8.59 -13.99
N GLN A 61 2.78 7.67 -13.42
CA GLN A 61 3.43 6.62 -14.18
C GLN A 61 2.45 5.51 -14.59
N ASN A 62 2.78 4.80 -15.65
CA ASN A 62 2.06 3.59 -16.04
C ASN A 62 2.30 2.47 -15.02
N LEU A 63 1.24 1.81 -14.60
CA LEU A 63 1.30 0.68 -13.69
C LEU A 63 0.91 -0.62 -14.40
N PRO A 64 1.51 -1.75 -14.04
CA PRO A 64 1.10 -3.05 -14.54
C PRO A 64 -0.27 -3.43 -13.95
N GLN A 65 -1.04 -4.21 -14.70
CA GLN A 65 -2.23 -4.87 -14.16
C GLN A 65 -1.79 -6.02 -13.25
N LEU A 66 -2.27 -6.03 -12.01
CA LEU A 66 -1.93 -7.05 -11.03
C LEU A 66 -2.88 -8.26 -11.16
N ALA A 67 -2.32 -9.48 -11.21
CA ALA A 67 -3.12 -10.69 -11.41
C ALA A 67 -4.15 -10.95 -10.30
N GLY A 68 -3.86 -10.54 -9.07
CA GLY A 68 -4.76 -10.69 -7.92
C GLY A 68 -5.69 -9.49 -7.67
N SER A 69 -5.60 -8.45 -8.49
CA SER A 69 -6.47 -7.28 -8.36
C SER A 69 -7.91 -7.62 -8.68
N SER A 70 -8.86 -7.18 -7.84
CA SER A 70 -10.25 -7.57 -7.95
C SER A 70 -11.22 -6.54 -7.34
N LYS A 71 -12.52 -6.81 -7.47
CA LYS A 71 -13.58 -6.02 -6.82
C LYS A 71 -13.51 -6.00 -5.29
N GLU A 72 -12.69 -6.87 -4.68
CA GLU A 72 -12.43 -6.85 -3.23
C GLU A 72 -11.82 -5.51 -2.79
N ALA A 73 -11.24 -4.74 -3.70
CA ALA A 73 -10.80 -3.36 -3.48
C ALA A 73 -11.90 -2.45 -2.89
N LEU A 74 -13.18 -2.76 -3.15
CA LEU A 74 -14.35 -2.08 -2.54
C LEU A 74 -14.43 -2.26 -1.02
N LYS A 75 -13.73 -3.24 -0.46
CA LYS A 75 -13.61 -3.43 1.00
C LYS A 75 -12.50 -2.57 1.62
N GLY A 76 -11.76 -1.84 0.82
CA GLY A 76 -10.72 -0.90 1.26
C GLY A 76 -9.35 -1.52 1.51
N GLY A 77 -9.29 -2.82 1.80
CA GLY A 77 -8.07 -3.60 1.96
C GLY A 77 -8.36 -5.07 1.74
N TYR A 78 -7.52 -5.78 0.99
CA TYR A 78 -7.73 -7.18 0.64
C TYR A 78 -6.42 -7.90 0.28
N ILE A 79 -6.42 -9.22 0.28
CA ILE A 79 -5.28 -10.03 -0.11
C ILE A 79 -5.15 -10.01 -1.64
N VAL A 80 -4.15 -9.30 -2.16
CA VAL A 80 -3.86 -9.23 -3.59
C VAL A 80 -2.95 -10.37 -4.05
N SER A 81 -2.12 -10.90 -3.14
CA SER A 81 -1.33 -12.10 -3.38
C SER A 81 -1.26 -12.95 -2.11
N ALA A 82 -1.83 -14.15 -2.19
CA ALA A 82 -1.93 -15.04 -1.05
C ALA A 82 -0.59 -15.70 -0.70
N SER A 83 -0.42 -16.03 0.58
CA SER A 83 0.59 -16.95 1.08
C SER A 83 0.20 -18.40 0.77
N LYS A 84 1.18 -19.31 0.81
CA LYS A 84 0.94 -20.76 0.70
C LYS A 84 0.31 -21.33 1.98
N LYS A 85 0.74 -20.82 3.14
CA LYS A 85 0.20 -21.16 4.46
C LYS A 85 -1.02 -20.30 4.77
N GLU A 86 -1.95 -20.81 5.54
CA GLU A 86 -3.07 -20.06 6.09
C GLU A 86 -2.57 -18.89 6.95
N VAL A 87 -1.58 -19.15 7.80
CA VAL A 87 -0.87 -18.15 8.60
C VAL A 87 0.52 -17.95 7.98
N PRO A 88 0.77 -16.85 7.28
CA PRO A 88 2.06 -16.56 6.65
C PRO A 88 3.15 -16.26 7.70
N ASP A 89 4.40 -16.34 7.28
CA ASP A 89 5.53 -15.93 8.11
C ASP A 89 5.56 -14.41 8.32
N ALA A 90 5.18 -13.65 7.28
CA ALA A 90 5.05 -12.19 7.34
C ALA A 90 3.95 -11.65 6.42
N ILE A 91 3.57 -10.39 6.60
CA ILE A 91 2.61 -9.68 5.74
C ILE A 91 3.25 -8.39 5.23
N ILE A 92 3.13 -8.15 3.92
CA ILE A 92 3.41 -6.85 3.31
C ILE A 92 2.09 -6.18 3.03
N VAL A 93 1.93 -4.93 3.47
CA VAL A 93 0.74 -4.10 3.21
C VAL A 93 1.18 -2.90 2.38
N ALA A 94 0.57 -2.67 1.24
CA ALA A 94 0.94 -1.55 0.38
C ALA A 94 -0.29 -0.87 -0.23
N SER A 95 -0.14 0.34 -0.71
CA SER A 95 -1.16 1.05 -1.49
C SER A 95 -0.56 1.55 -2.82
N GLY A 96 -1.41 1.80 -3.79
CA GLY A 96 -1.00 2.44 -5.05
C GLY A 96 0.12 1.70 -5.77
N SER A 97 1.02 2.47 -6.36
CA SER A 97 2.12 1.95 -7.17
C SER A 97 3.08 1.02 -6.43
N GLU A 98 3.11 1.02 -5.10
CA GLU A 98 4.02 0.19 -4.31
C GLU A 98 3.52 -1.24 -4.10
N VAL A 99 2.26 -1.55 -4.41
CA VAL A 99 1.73 -2.93 -4.30
C VAL A 99 2.55 -3.91 -5.16
N GLN A 100 2.95 -3.50 -6.36
CA GLN A 100 3.82 -4.32 -7.22
C GLN A 100 5.19 -4.62 -6.57
N LEU A 101 5.73 -3.69 -5.76
CA LEU A 101 6.99 -3.91 -5.04
C LEU A 101 6.81 -4.98 -3.96
N GLY A 102 5.65 -4.96 -3.29
CA GLY A 102 5.28 -6.01 -2.34
C GLY A 102 5.20 -7.39 -2.98
N ILE A 103 4.62 -7.50 -4.18
CA ILE A 103 4.54 -8.76 -4.94
C ILE A 103 5.95 -9.21 -5.36
N GLY A 104 6.78 -8.30 -5.90
CA GLY A 104 8.17 -8.63 -6.22
C GLY A 104 8.99 -9.10 -5.01
N ALA A 105 8.80 -8.45 -3.86
CA ALA A 105 9.43 -8.88 -2.61
C ALA A 105 8.95 -10.26 -2.14
N GLN A 106 7.65 -10.55 -2.28
CA GLN A 106 7.08 -11.87 -1.98
C GLN A 106 7.75 -12.97 -2.81
N GLU A 107 7.94 -12.75 -4.13
CA GLU A 107 8.59 -13.70 -5.01
C GLU A 107 10.05 -13.98 -4.59
N MET A 108 10.80 -12.93 -4.24
CA MET A 108 12.17 -13.05 -3.75
C MET A 108 12.23 -13.83 -2.43
N LEU A 109 11.36 -13.52 -1.48
CA LEU A 109 11.27 -14.18 -0.17
C LEU A 109 10.85 -15.64 -0.30
N ALA A 110 9.93 -15.95 -1.22
CA ALA A 110 9.51 -17.33 -1.51
C ALA A 110 10.67 -18.20 -2.01
N ALA A 111 11.61 -17.64 -2.78
CA ALA A 111 12.83 -18.33 -3.20
C ALA A 111 13.78 -18.64 -2.02
N GLU A 112 13.68 -17.89 -0.93
CA GLU A 112 14.41 -18.12 0.33
C GLU A 112 13.63 -18.98 1.34
N GLY A 113 12.43 -19.46 0.97
CA GLY A 113 11.58 -20.31 1.83
C GLY A 113 10.73 -19.53 2.84
N ILE A 114 10.67 -18.22 2.72
CA ILE A 114 9.84 -17.33 3.58
C ILE A 114 8.49 -17.11 2.89
N ASP A 115 7.41 -17.49 3.56
CA ASP A 115 6.06 -17.43 3.03
C ASP A 115 5.36 -16.12 3.45
N VAL A 116 5.11 -15.25 2.49
CA VAL A 116 4.58 -13.90 2.74
C VAL A 116 3.24 -13.72 2.05
N ARG A 117 2.33 -13.00 2.71
CA ARG A 117 1.08 -12.50 2.14
C ARG A 117 1.25 -11.05 1.72
N VAL A 118 0.72 -10.67 0.56
CA VAL A 118 0.64 -9.27 0.14
C VAL A 118 -0.80 -8.78 0.20
N VAL A 119 -1.00 -7.68 0.89
CA VAL A 119 -2.28 -6.99 1.07
C VAL A 119 -2.22 -5.65 0.32
N SER A 120 -3.15 -5.43 -0.60
CA SER A 120 -3.41 -4.09 -1.14
C SER A 120 -4.37 -3.35 -0.22
N MET A 121 -4.06 -2.09 0.09
CA MET A 121 -4.84 -1.21 0.95
C MET A 121 -5.23 0.07 0.20
N PRO A 122 -6.08 -0.01 -0.83
CA PRO A 122 -6.45 1.15 -1.62
C PRO A 122 -7.23 2.22 -0.83
N CYS A 123 -7.97 1.85 0.24
CA CYS A 123 -8.75 2.80 1.04
C CYS A 123 -8.81 2.35 2.50
N MET A 124 -8.05 3.00 3.37
CA MET A 124 -7.98 2.64 4.79
C MET A 124 -9.33 2.78 5.50
N GLU A 125 -10.11 3.82 5.17
CA GLU A 125 -11.39 4.12 5.80
C GLU A 125 -12.42 3.02 5.56
N LEU A 126 -12.50 2.50 4.34
CA LEU A 126 -13.38 1.38 4.00
C LEU A 126 -12.92 0.07 4.64
N PHE A 127 -11.62 -0.16 4.76
CA PHE A 127 -11.09 -1.32 5.47
C PHE A 127 -11.43 -1.27 6.95
N GLU A 128 -11.30 -0.12 7.59
CA GLU A 128 -11.66 0.04 9.00
C GLU A 128 -13.15 -0.15 9.27
N ALA A 129 -13.99 0.14 8.29
CA ALA A 129 -15.43 -0.09 8.37
C ALA A 129 -15.85 -1.56 8.22
N GLN A 130 -14.91 -2.46 7.84
CA GLN A 130 -15.20 -3.89 7.73
C GLN A 130 -15.36 -4.55 9.10
N SER A 131 -16.02 -5.73 9.09
CA SER A 131 -16.16 -6.53 10.30
C SER A 131 -14.82 -6.97 10.89
N ALA A 132 -14.79 -7.27 12.18
CA ALA A 132 -13.60 -7.75 12.87
C ALA A 132 -13.07 -9.05 12.23
N GLU A 133 -13.99 -9.94 11.84
CA GLU A 133 -13.68 -11.21 11.19
C GLU A 133 -13.01 -11.00 9.83
N TYR A 134 -13.51 -10.04 9.03
CA TYR A 134 -12.88 -9.72 7.75
C TYR A 134 -11.47 -9.15 7.95
N LYS A 135 -11.32 -8.18 8.85
CA LYS A 135 -10.01 -7.60 9.16
C LYS A 135 -9.02 -8.66 9.64
N GLU A 136 -9.47 -9.58 10.49
CA GLU A 136 -8.66 -10.69 10.97
C GLU A 136 -8.27 -11.67 9.84
N SER A 137 -9.15 -11.93 8.88
CA SER A 137 -8.83 -12.78 7.72
C SER A 137 -7.77 -12.19 6.80
N VAL A 138 -7.74 -10.86 6.67
CA VAL A 138 -6.75 -10.13 5.84
C VAL A 138 -5.45 -9.92 6.59
N LEU A 139 -5.53 -9.43 7.83
CA LEU A 139 -4.40 -9.06 8.71
C LEU A 139 -4.49 -9.80 10.05
N PRO A 140 -4.26 -11.13 10.07
CA PRO A 140 -4.37 -11.94 11.29
C PRO A 140 -3.41 -11.44 12.38
N LYS A 141 -3.93 -11.24 13.60
CA LYS A 141 -3.18 -10.74 14.76
C LYS A 141 -2.01 -11.65 15.16
N ALA A 142 -2.10 -12.93 14.83
CA ALA A 142 -1.04 -13.89 15.05
C ALA A 142 0.24 -13.56 14.26
N VAL A 143 0.13 -12.87 13.12
CA VAL A 143 1.27 -12.47 12.30
C VAL A 143 1.69 -11.05 12.68
N ARG A 144 2.76 -10.92 13.45
CA ARG A 144 3.29 -9.63 13.92
C ARG A 144 4.38 -9.07 13.00
N ALA A 145 5.07 -9.93 12.25
CA ALA A 145 6.04 -9.52 11.24
C ALA A 145 5.32 -8.87 10.05
N ARG A 146 5.22 -7.53 10.07
CA ARG A 146 4.50 -6.76 9.04
C ARG A 146 5.34 -5.61 8.53
N VAL A 147 5.30 -5.39 7.22
CA VAL A 147 5.96 -4.27 6.56
C VAL A 147 4.93 -3.51 5.74
N ALA A 148 4.80 -2.21 5.99
CA ALA A 148 4.02 -1.33 5.11
C ALA A 148 4.92 -0.66 4.07
N VAL A 149 4.37 -0.41 2.88
CA VAL A 149 5.10 0.25 1.79
C VAL A 149 4.20 1.29 1.13
N GLU A 150 4.59 2.56 1.25
CA GLU A 150 3.90 3.66 0.59
C GLU A 150 4.86 4.82 0.34
N ALA A 151 4.93 5.32 -0.90
CA ALA A 151 5.82 6.42 -1.30
C ALA A 151 5.33 7.79 -0.83
N LEU A 152 4.89 7.86 0.42
CA LEU A 152 4.39 9.00 1.18
C LEU A 152 4.91 8.91 2.61
N ILE A 153 4.54 9.86 3.47
CA ILE A 153 4.91 9.80 4.89
C ILE A 153 4.27 8.58 5.57
N GLY A 154 5.01 7.94 6.48
CA GLY A 154 4.56 6.72 7.15
C GLY A 154 3.44 6.90 8.19
N TYR A 155 2.93 8.12 8.36
CA TYR A 155 1.90 8.43 9.36
C TYR A 155 0.60 7.65 9.12
N GLY A 156 0.16 6.93 10.15
CA GLY A 156 -1.05 6.10 10.12
C GLY A 156 -0.81 4.63 9.77
N TRP A 157 0.37 4.26 9.25
CA TRP A 157 0.70 2.87 8.97
C TRP A 157 1.00 2.04 10.22
N ASP A 158 1.38 2.69 11.34
CA ASP A 158 1.60 2.02 12.64
C ASP A 158 0.40 1.18 13.09
N ARG A 159 -0.82 1.59 12.74
CA ARG A 159 -2.06 0.85 13.00
C ARG A 159 -2.03 -0.56 12.40
N TYR A 160 -1.41 -0.74 11.24
CA TYR A 160 -1.39 -2.00 10.50
C TYR A 160 -0.15 -2.83 10.77
N VAL A 161 1.00 -2.19 10.96
CA VAL A 161 2.26 -2.90 11.19
C VAL A 161 2.52 -3.18 12.68
N GLY A 162 1.97 -2.36 13.58
CA GLY A 162 2.19 -2.50 15.02
C GLY A 162 3.62 -2.10 15.44
N LEU A 163 3.96 -2.42 16.69
CA LEU A 163 5.26 -2.04 17.28
C LEU A 163 6.43 -2.88 16.79
N ASP A 164 6.16 -4.08 16.26
CA ASP A 164 7.20 -5.01 15.80
C ASP A 164 7.42 -4.93 14.29
N GLY A 165 6.60 -4.14 13.60
CA GLY A 165 6.65 -3.98 12.15
C GLY A 165 7.57 -2.84 11.71
N ALA A 166 7.66 -2.67 10.39
CA ALA A 166 8.42 -1.59 9.75
C ALA A 166 7.62 -0.92 8.64
N VAL A 167 8.03 0.30 8.28
CA VAL A 167 7.42 1.06 7.17
C VAL A 167 8.51 1.52 6.21
N VAL A 168 8.35 1.21 4.94
CA VAL A 168 9.12 1.79 3.84
C VAL A 168 8.34 3.00 3.34
N CYS A 169 8.79 4.20 3.69
CA CYS A 169 8.08 5.45 3.47
C CYS A 169 9.03 6.61 3.20
N MET A 170 8.47 7.76 2.84
CA MET A 170 9.19 9.02 2.76
C MET A 170 9.38 9.62 4.16
N ASN A 171 10.55 10.20 4.41
CA ASN A 171 10.88 10.90 5.66
C ASN A 171 11.19 12.39 5.42
N GLY A 172 10.85 12.91 4.25
CA GLY A 172 11.09 14.28 3.83
C GLY A 172 10.67 14.48 2.39
N PHE A 173 10.95 15.64 1.85
CA PHE A 173 10.60 15.97 0.48
C PHE A 173 11.33 15.11 -0.54
N GLY A 174 10.73 14.94 -1.73
CA GLY A 174 11.30 14.24 -2.86
C GLY A 174 12.39 15.03 -3.58
N ALA A 175 12.59 14.74 -4.85
CA ALA A 175 13.60 15.41 -5.70
C ALA A 175 13.15 15.39 -7.15
N SER A 176 13.69 16.30 -7.96
CA SER A 176 13.43 16.36 -9.40
C SER A 176 14.31 15.36 -10.14
N ALA A 177 13.73 14.28 -10.64
CA ALA A 177 14.35 13.29 -11.52
C ALA A 177 13.28 12.34 -12.07
N PRO A 178 13.56 11.53 -13.12
CA PRO A 178 12.66 10.46 -13.53
C PRO A 178 12.31 9.53 -12.35
N TYR A 179 11.04 9.10 -12.27
CA TYR A 179 10.58 8.24 -11.16
C TYR A 179 11.42 6.97 -11.00
N SER A 180 11.92 6.42 -12.12
CA SER A 180 12.80 5.24 -12.13
C SER A 180 14.13 5.44 -11.40
N LYS A 181 14.53 6.69 -11.16
CA LYS A 181 15.70 7.05 -10.31
C LYS A 181 15.27 7.40 -8.89
N LEU A 182 14.10 8.03 -8.74
CA LEU A 182 13.61 8.46 -7.43
C LEU A 182 13.22 7.27 -6.54
N PHE A 183 12.48 6.30 -7.09
CA PHE A 183 12.05 5.13 -6.32
C PHE A 183 13.24 4.38 -5.68
N PRO A 184 14.28 3.96 -6.44
CA PRO A 184 15.45 3.33 -5.81
C PRO A 184 16.19 4.25 -4.85
N LYS A 185 16.30 5.56 -5.15
CA LYS A 185 16.97 6.53 -4.28
C LYS A 185 16.34 6.60 -2.89
N TYR A 186 15.02 6.52 -2.82
CA TYR A 186 14.28 6.58 -1.56
C TYR A 186 13.94 5.20 -0.99
N GLY A 187 14.48 4.13 -1.57
CA GLY A 187 14.35 2.76 -1.06
C GLY A 187 13.08 2.04 -1.47
N PHE A 188 12.34 2.56 -2.43
CA PHE A 188 11.14 1.89 -2.97
C PHE A 188 11.55 0.87 -4.03
N THR A 189 12.10 -0.25 -3.58
CA THR A 189 12.46 -1.40 -4.41
C THR A 189 12.01 -2.71 -3.75
N ALA A 190 11.78 -3.75 -4.54
CA ALA A 190 11.39 -5.06 -4.04
C ALA A 190 12.46 -5.66 -3.09
N GLU A 191 13.73 -5.43 -3.41
CA GLU A 191 14.88 -5.88 -2.61
C GLU A 191 14.87 -5.26 -1.21
N ASN A 192 14.62 -3.94 -1.13
CA ASN A 192 14.56 -3.26 0.17
C ASN A 192 13.34 -3.70 0.99
N VAL A 193 12.18 -3.89 0.34
CA VAL A 193 10.99 -4.43 1.01
C VAL A 193 11.26 -5.83 1.54
N ALA A 194 11.89 -6.71 0.75
CA ALA A 194 12.28 -8.05 1.20
C ALA A 194 13.29 -8.01 2.36
N ALA A 195 14.25 -7.09 2.31
CA ALA A 195 15.20 -6.89 3.42
C ALA A 195 14.48 -6.46 4.70
N LYS A 196 13.50 -5.54 4.62
CA LYS A 196 12.70 -5.11 5.77
C LYS A 196 11.84 -6.24 6.34
N VAL A 197 11.28 -7.10 5.50
CA VAL A 197 10.58 -8.30 5.97
C VAL A 197 11.53 -9.20 6.79
N LYS A 198 12.76 -9.43 6.30
CA LYS A 198 13.76 -10.23 7.03
C LYS A 198 14.22 -9.57 8.34
N GLU A 199 14.19 -8.25 8.43
CA GLU A 199 14.48 -7.52 9.69
C GLU A 199 13.42 -7.76 10.76
N VAL A 200 12.12 -7.70 10.39
CA VAL A 200 11.00 -7.86 11.34
C VAL A 200 10.67 -9.32 11.68
N LEU A 201 11.29 -10.29 10.99
CA LEU A 201 11.18 -11.72 11.30
C LEU A 201 12.18 -12.19 12.37
N LYS A 202 13.14 -11.37 12.75
CA LYS A 202 14.16 -11.66 13.78
C LYS A 202 13.60 -11.44 15.16
#